data_069f00dbc55039de0bc91ba9cc91221d
#
_entry.id   069f00dbc55039de0bc91ba9cc91221d
#
_cell.length_a   1.000
_cell.length_b   1.000
_cell.length_c   1.000
_cell.angle_alpha   90.00
_cell.angle_beta   90.00
_cell.angle_gamma   90.00
#
_symmetry.space_group_name_H-M   'P 1'
#
loop_
_entity.id
_entity.type
_entity.pdbx_description
1 polymer ?
#
loop_
_entity_poly.entity_id
_entity_poly.type
_entity_poly.pdbx_seq_one_letter_code
_entity_poly.pdbx_strand_id
1 'polypeptide(L)'
;SRGCVLVNNAKPKTGNLFTAKLLWMDDTHLVAGKNYLLKLGTKLIPAVVMNIKYKIDVNTGNEVHADAIYKNEIAACDIAVSDKIVFEKFKDNHALGSMILIDRITNMTSACGVIMHALRRTDNLTWHEMDITRDFRAQQKGQTPKTIWLTGLSGSGKSTLANELEKHLAALGKHTMLLDGDNVRMGLNKNLGFKEADRIEN
;
A
#
# COMPACT_ATOMS: atom_id res chain seq x y z
N SER A 1 -22.73 14.01 -9.54
CA SER A 1 -21.76 14.18 -10.60
C SER A 1 -21.34 12.81 -11.16
N ARG A 2 -20.75 12.81 -12.36
CA ARG A 2 -20.28 11.56 -12.99
C ARG A 2 -19.24 10.87 -12.10
N GLY A 3 -19.44 9.56 -11.83
CA GLY A 3 -18.58 8.78 -10.95
C GLY A 3 -19.01 8.73 -9.49
N CYS A 4 -20.12 9.38 -9.13
CA CYS A 4 -20.71 9.23 -7.80
C CYS A 4 -21.54 7.95 -7.71
N VAL A 5 -21.53 7.33 -6.55
CA VAL A 5 -22.35 6.16 -6.21
C VAL A 5 -23.39 6.58 -5.18
N LEU A 6 -24.66 6.32 -5.46
CA LEU A 6 -25.76 6.52 -4.53
C LEU A 6 -25.95 5.23 -3.73
N VAL A 7 -26.01 5.35 -2.41
CA VAL A 7 -26.19 4.22 -1.51
C VAL A 7 -27.34 4.49 -0.55
N ASN A 8 -28.08 3.45 -0.21
CA ASN A 8 -29.17 3.51 0.78
C ASN A 8 -28.67 2.85 2.07
N ASN A 9 -28.47 3.64 3.13
CA ASN A 9 -28.14 3.22 4.50
C ASN A 9 -26.88 2.36 4.70
N ALA A 10 -26.15 1.99 3.66
CA ALA A 10 -24.87 1.28 3.77
C ALA A 10 -23.71 2.25 3.62
N LYS A 11 -22.66 2.11 4.44
CA LYS A 11 -21.39 2.78 4.19
C LYS A 11 -20.61 1.99 3.15
N PRO A 12 -20.49 2.47 1.89
CA PRO A 12 -19.74 1.76 0.88
C PRO A 12 -18.25 1.76 1.24
N LYS A 13 -17.57 0.68 0.88
CA LYS A 13 -16.12 0.63 1.03
C LYS A 13 -15.48 1.60 0.05
N THR A 14 -14.53 2.37 0.55
CA THR A 14 -13.71 3.27 -0.26
C THR A 14 -12.24 2.92 -0.09
N GLY A 15 -11.49 2.97 -1.16
CA GLY A 15 -10.06 2.69 -1.13
C GLY A 15 -9.39 3.08 -2.42
N ASN A 16 -8.08 3.01 -2.43
CA ASN A 16 -7.25 3.28 -3.59
C ASN A 16 -6.31 2.12 -3.95
N LEU A 17 -6.45 0.98 -3.25
CA LEU A 17 -5.63 -0.21 -3.47
C LEU A 17 -6.48 -1.48 -3.29
N PHE A 18 -6.41 -2.39 -4.24
CA PHE A 18 -7.16 -3.64 -4.19
C PHE A 18 -6.51 -4.72 -5.05
N THR A 19 -6.79 -5.98 -4.74
CA THR A 19 -6.45 -7.13 -5.59
C THR A 19 -7.61 -7.40 -6.54
N ALA A 20 -7.29 -7.53 -7.83
CA ALA A 20 -8.24 -7.93 -8.86
C ALA A 20 -7.70 -9.12 -9.66
N LYS A 21 -8.63 -9.96 -10.11
CA LYS A 21 -8.35 -10.99 -11.10
C LYS A 21 -8.60 -10.39 -12.48
N LEU A 22 -7.59 -10.40 -13.34
CA LEU A 22 -7.59 -9.80 -14.67
C LEU A 22 -7.54 -10.90 -15.74
N LEU A 23 -8.33 -10.76 -16.79
CA LEU A 23 -8.11 -11.41 -18.08
C LEU A 23 -7.39 -10.40 -18.97
N TRP A 24 -6.21 -10.74 -19.43
CA TRP A 24 -5.39 -9.88 -20.29
C TRP A 24 -5.78 -10.07 -21.76
N MET A 25 -6.08 -8.97 -22.46
CA MET A 25 -6.59 -8.99 -23.84
C MET A 25 -5.67 -8.25 -24.82
N ASP A 26 -4.69 -7.50 -24.32
CA ASP A 26 -3.77 -6.72 -25.15
C ASP A 26 -2.69 -7.62 -25.77
N ASP A 27 -2.20 -7.23 -26.94
CA ASP A 27 -1.08 -7.92 -27.61
C ASP A 27 0.25 -7.63 -26.91
N THR A 28 0.39 -6.46 -26.28
CA THR A 28 1.52 -6.15 -25.38
C THR A 28 1.30 -6.84 -24.04
N HIS A 29 2.33 -7.54 -23.55
CA HIS A 29 2.25 -8.20 -22.26
C HIS A 29 2.17 -7.20 -21.10
N LEU A 30 1.48 -7.58 -20.03
CA LEU A 30 1.43 -6.82 -18.78
C LEU A 30 2.71 -7.07 -17.98
N VAL A 31 3.32 -5.98 -17.52
CA VAL A 31 4.37 -5.97 -16.49
C VAL A 31 3.96 -5.04 -15.36
N ALA A 32 4.47 -5.30 -14.16
CA ALA A 32 4.25 -4.42 -13.03
C ALA A 32 4.82 -3.01 -13.27
N GLY A 33 4.16 -1.99 -12.71
CA GLY A 33 4.56 -0.59 -12.81
C GLY A 33 4.01 0.17 -14.01
N LYS A 34 3.36 -0.47 -14.98
CA LYS A 34 2.75 0.23 -16.13
C LYS A 34 1.46 0.95 -15.73
N ASN A 35 1.29 2.16 -16.24
CA ASN A 35 0.13 3.02 -15.99
C ASN A 35 -0.99 2.78 -17.01
N TYR A 36 -2.22 2.68 -16.51
CA TYR A 36 -3.45 2.52 -17.27
C TYR A 36 -4.50 3.54 -16.84
N LEU A 37 -5.62 3.59 -17.55
CA LEU A 37 -6.88 4.14 -17.05
C LEU A 37 -7.75 2.98 -16.60
N LEU A 38 -8.24 3.04 -15.37
CA LEU A 38 -9.20 2.10 -14.84
C LEU A 38 -10.60 2.70 -14.99
N LYS A 39 -11.51 1.92 -15.56
CA LYS A 39 -12.93 2.25 -15.60
C LYS A 39 -13.71 1.28 -14.72
N LEU A 40 -14.39 1.83 -13.71
CA LEU A 40 -15.29 1.12 -12.82
C LEU A 40 -16.63 1.84 -12.81
N GLY A 41 -17.66 1.21 -13.35
CA GLY A 41 -18.94 1.87 -13.59
C GLY A 41 -18.76 3.12 -14.45
N THR A 42 -19.16 4.28 -13.92
CA THR A 42 -19.00 5.59 -14.58
C THR A 42 -17.72 6.33 -14.21
N LYS A 43 -16.93 5.82 -13.27
CA LYS A 43 -15.65 6.42 -12.85
C LYS A 43 -14.55 5.98 -13.81
N LEU A 44 -13.76 6.94 -14.29
CA LEU A 44 -12.53 6.72 -15.05
C LEU A 44 -11.39 7.39 -14.30
N ILE A 45 -10.32 6.64 -13.99
CA ILE A 45 -9.27 7.12 -13.10
C ILE A 45 -7.92 6.49 -13.47
N PRO A 46 -6.79 7.22 -13.34
CA PRO A 46 -5.46 6.64 -13.49
C PRO A 46 -5.22 5.51 -12.49
N ALA A 47 -4.63 4.42 -12.99
CA ALA A 47 -4.32 3.23 -12.22
C ALA A 47 -2.95 2.67 -12.60
N VAL A 48 -2.32 1.97 -11.66
CA VAL A 48 -1.07 1.26 -11.85
C VAL A 48 -1.25 -0.18 -11.39
N VAL A 49 -0.81 -1.13 -12.18
CA VAL A 49 -0.65 -2.52 -11.73
C VAL A 49 0.66 -2.59 -10.93
N MET A 50 0.55 -2.65 -9.62
CA MET A 50 1.69 -2.61 -8.70
C MET A 50 2.47 -3.90 -8.68
N ASN A 51 1.74 -5.01 -8.69
CA ASN A 51 2.30 -6.34 -8.54
C ASN A 51 1.44 -7.38 -9.25
N ILE A 52 2.08 -8.39 -9.85
CA ILE A 52 1.46 -9.61 -10.34
C ILE A 52 1.70 -10.67 -9.26
N LYS A 53 0.62 -11.12 -8.60
CA LYS A 53 0.74 -12.13 -7.54
C LYS A 53 0.99 -13.51 -8.10
N TYR A 54 0.15 -13.90 -9.05
CA TYR A 54 0.22 -15.20 -9.74
C TYR A 54 -0.64 -15.14 -11.00
N LYS A 55 -0.36 -16.01 -11.94
CA LYS A 55 -1.27 -16.32 -13.04
C LYS A 55 -1.99 -17.66 -12.77
N ILE A 56 -3.11 -17.84 -13.42
CA ILE A 56 -3.87 -19.09 -13.35
C ILE A 56 -3.57 -19.90 -14.60
N ASP A 57 -3.05 -21.09 -14.43
CA ASP A 57 -2.96 -22.07 -15.51
C ASP A 57 -4.38 -22.56 -15.84
N VAL A 58 -4.87 -22.23 -17.02
CA VAL A 58 -6.23 -22.56 -17.46
C VAL A 58 -6.49 -24.06 -17.60
N ASN A 59 -5.44 -24.86 -17.76
CA ASN A 59 -5.56 -26.32 -17.92
C ASN A 59 -5.71 -27.02 -16.56
N THR A 60 -4.95 -26.56 -15.58
CA THR A 60 -4.89 -27.19 -14.24
C THR A 60 -5.69 -26.43 -13.18
N GLY A 61 -5.99 -25.14 -13.42
CA GLY A 61 -6.59 -24.25 -12.44
C GLY A 61 -5.65 -23.79 -11.33
N ASN A 62 -4.37 -24.18 -11.39
CA ASN A 62 -3.38 -23.87 -10.37
C ASN A 62 -2.82 -22.45 -10.50
N GLU A 63 -2.41 -21.90 -9.36
CA GLU A 63 -1.69 -20.63 -9.28
C GLU A 63 -0.22 -20.83 -9.60
N VAL A 64 0.31 -20.10 -10.58
CA VAL A 64 1.68 -20.19 -11.04
C VAL A 64 2.32 -18.82 -10.96
N HIS A 65 3.58 -18.76 -10.50
CA HIS A 65 4.35 -17.52 -10.49
C HIS A 65 4.55 -16.98 -11.91
N ALA A 66 4.42 -15.66 -12.08
CA ALA A 66 4.65 -15.00 -13.36
C ALA A 66 5.08 -13.54 -13.15
N ASP A 67 6.11 -13.11 -13.90
CA ASP A 67 6.59 -11.74 -13.91
C ASP A 67 5.90 -10.89 -15.01
N ALA A 68 5.28 -11.56 -15.96
CA ALA A 68 4.54 -10.94 -17.05
C ALA A 68 3.30 -11.77 -17.40
N ILE A 69 2.26 -11.12 -17.91
CA ILE A 69 1.00 -11.74 -18.34
C ILE A 69 0.80 -11.47 -19.81
N TYR A 70 0.54 -12.53 -20.56
CA TYR A 70 0.32 -12.47 -22.00
C TYR A 70 -1.16 -12.53 -22.35
N LYS A 71 -1.47 -12.22 -23.59
CA LYS A 71 -2.83 -12.23 -24.13
C LYS A 71 -3.55 -13.56 -23.84
N ASN A 72 -4.79 -13.46 -23.38
CA ASN A 72 -5.66 -14.57 -22.97
C ASN A 72 -5.23 -15.28 -21.67
N GLU A 73 -4.27 -14.74 -20.93
CA GLU A 73 -3.93 -15.23 -19.60
C GLU A 73 -4.75 -14.54 -18.51
N ILE A 74 -5.00 -15.28 -17.43
CA ILE A 74 -5.70 -14.78 -16.25
C ILE A 74 -4.69 -14.67 -15.11
N ALA A 75 -4.67 -13.51 -14.44
CA ALA A 75 -3.78 -13.28 -13.32
C ALA A 75 -4.46 -12.52 -12.17
N ALA A 76 -3.98 -12.75 -10.96
CA ALA A 76 -4.30 -11.92 -9.80
C ALA A 76 -3.24 -10.82 -9.66
N CYS A 77 -3.69 -9.56 -9.64
CA CYS A 77 -2.82 -8.40 -9.60
C CYS A 77 -3.26 -7.42 -8.52
N ASP A 78 -2.30 -6.76 -7.91
CA ASP A 78 -2.55 -5.63 -7.02
C ASP A 78 -2.57 -4.34 -7.83
N ILE A 79 -3.66 -3.57 -7.69
CA ILE A 79 -3.91 -2.37 -8.46
C ILE A 79 -4.08 -1.19 -7.53
N ALA A 80 -3.27 -0.14 -7.76
CA ALA A 80 -3.41 1.15 -7.12
C ALA A 80 -4.07 2.15 -8.07
N VAL A 81 -4.95 2.99 -7.54
CA VAL A 81 -5.59 4.10 -8.24
C VAL A 81 -5.22 5.44 -7.62
N SER A 82 -5.24 6.52 -8.42
CA SER A 82 -4.76 7.84 -7.99
C SER A 82 -5.56 8.46 -6.84
N ASP A 83 -6.85 8.15 -6.73
CA ASP A 83 -7.74 8.65 -5.68
C ASP A 83 -8.59 7.53 -5.09
N LYS A 84 -9.19 7.78 -3.94
CA LYS A 84 -10.15 6.85 -3.35
C LYS A 84 -11.40 6.73 -4.23
N ILE A 85 -11.75 5.49 -4.54
CA ILE A 85 -12.98 5.14 -5.27
C ILE A 85 -13.86 4.24 -4.41
N VAL A 86 -15.15 4.23 -4.72
CA VAL A 86 -16.10 3.28 -4.15
C VAL A 86 -16.02 1.99 -4.95
N PHE A 87 -15.77 0.87 -4.30
CA PHE A 87 -15.78 -0.45 -4.93
C PHE A 87 -16.21 -1.53 -3.92
N GLU A 88 -16.64 -2.66 -4.44
CA GLU A 88 -16.98 -3.85 -3.66
C GLU A 88 -16.33 -5.09 -4.28
N LYS A 89 -16.32 -6.19 -3.54
CA LYS A 89 -15.94 -7.48 -4.12
C LYS A 89 -16.93 -7.86 -5.20
N PHE A 90 -16.47 -8.38 -6.32
CA PHE A 90 -17.34 -8.79 -7.42
C PHE A 90 -18.44 -9.77 -6.99
N LYS A 91 -18.13 -10.71 -6.12
CA LYS A 91 -19.10 -11.67 -5.59
C LYS A 91 -20.22 -11.04 -4.76
N ASP A 92 -19.97 -9.85 -4.17
CA ASP A 92 -20.91 -9.15 -3.32
C ASP A 92 -21.72 -8.11 -4.13
N ASN A 93 -21.09 -7.49 -5.15
CA ASN A 93 -21.71 -6.51 -6.03
C ASN A 93 -21.02 -6.48 -7.40
N HIS A 94 -21.68 -7.00 -8.42
CA HIS A 94 -21.12 -7.09 -9.78
C HIS A 94 -20.83 -5.71 -10.38
N ALA A 95 -21.71 -4.72 -10.16
CA ALA A 95 -21.56 -3.38 -10.76
C ALA A 95 -20.37 -2.60 -10.16
N LEU A 96 -20.12 -2.74 -8.86
CA LEU A 96 -19.02 -2.09 -8.15
C LEU A 96 -17.77 -2.98 -8.06
N GLY A 97 -17.84 -4.21 -8.51
CA GLY A 97 -16.75 -5.18 -8.50
C GLY A 97 -16.16 -5.48 -9.88
N SER A 98 -16.77 -5.00 -10.97
CA SER A 98 -16.28 -5.19 -12.34
C SER A 98 -15.52 -3.95 -12.82
N MET A 99 -14.42 -4.17 -13.53
CA MET A 99 -13.61 -3.09 -14.08
C MET A 99 -12.96 -3.46 -15.39
N ILE A 100 -12.50 -2.44 -16.11
CA ILE A 100 -11.59 -2.60 -17.26
C ILE A 100 -10.36 -1.72 -17.08
N LEU A 101 -9.25 -2.19 -17.63
CA LEU A 101 -8.02 -1.40 -17.82
C LEU A 101 -7.93 -0.96 -19.28
N ILE A 102 -7.65 0.31 -19.48
CA ILE A 102 -7.55 0.96 -20.78
C ILE A 102 -6.12 1.48 -20.93
N ASP A 103 -5.46 1.17 -22.02
CA ASP A 103 -4.15 1.73 -22.34
C ASP A 103 -4.28 3.23 -22.60
N ARG A 104 -3.39 4.02 -21.99
CA ARG A 104 -3.46 5.49 -22.01
C ARG A 104 -3.04 6.10 -23.36
N ILE A 105 -2.35 5.34 -24.20
CA ILE A 105 -1.82 5.81 -25.48
C ILE A 105 -2.80 5.43 -26.60
N THR A 106 -3.17 4.15 -26.66
CA THR A 106 -4.01 3.63 -27.70
C THR A 106 -5.50 3.82 -27.44
N ASN A 107 -5.90 4.06 -26.18
CA ASN A 107 -7.27 4.09 -25.69
C ASN A 107 -8.03 2.77 -25.91
N MET A 108 -7.32 1.68 -26.17
CA MET A 108 -7.88 0.33 -26.29
C MET A 108 -7.99 -0.33 -24.92
N THR A 109 -8.98 -1.23 -24.79
CA THR A 109 -9.12 -2.04 -23.57
C THR A 109 -8.03 -3.10 -23.51
N SER A 110 -7.15 -3.02 -22.51
CA SER A 110 -6.05 -3.97 -22.32
C SER A 110 -6.44 -5.15 -21.44
N ALA A 111 -7.38 -4.96 -20.50
CA ALA A 111 -7.88 -6.04 -19.65
C ALA A 111 -9.29 -5.79 -19.17
N CYS A 112 -10.02 -6.87 -18.90
CA CYS A 112 -11.18 -6.85 -18.04
C CYS A 112 -10.87 -7.56 -16.74
N GLY A 113 -11.54 -7.19 -15.65
CA GLY A 113 -11.25 -7.76 -14.34
C GLY A 113 -12.34 -7.65 -13.33
N VAL A 114 -12.18 -8.43 -12.28
CA VAL A 114 -13.09 -8.49 -11.13
C VAL A 114 -12.32 -8.25 -9.83
N ILE A 115 -12.86 -7.40 -8.97
CA ILE A 115 -12.25 -7.07 -7.69
C ILE A 115 -12.46 -8.22 -6.71
N MET A 116 -11.37 -8.73 -6.15
CA MET A 116 -11.38 -9.83 -5.19
C MET A 116 -11.52 -9.31 -3.75
N HIS A 117 -10.67 -8.38 -3.38
CA HIS A 117 -10.69 -7.74 -2.06
C HIS A 117 -9.94 -6.42 -2.05
N ALA A 118 -10.32 -5.55 -1.11
CA ALA A 118 -9.57 -4.34 -0.82
C ALA A 118 -8.22 -4.70 -0.18
N LEU A 119 -7.17 -4.03 -0.61
CA LEU A 119 -5.91 -4.01 0.10
C LEU A 119 -5.88 -2.70 0.89
N ARG A 120 -6.07 -2.79 2.20
CA ARG A 120 -5.87 -1.65 3.08
C ARG A 120 -4.56 -1.90 3.80
N ARG A 121 -3.64 -0.95 3.78
CA ARG A 121 -2.40 -1.01 4.58
C ARG A 121 -2.67 -1.19 6.08
N THR A 122 -3.89 -0.88 6.51
CA THR A 122 -4.27 -0.87 7.93
C THR A 122 -5.34 -1.88 8.33
N ASP A 123 -6.06 -2.53 7.41
CA ASP A 123 -7.20 -3.39 7.76
C ASP A 123 -6.81 -4.73 8.41
N ASN A 124 -5.55 -5.13 8.31
CA ASN A 124 -5.02 -6.31 8.99
C ASN A 124 -4.31 -5.96 10.32
N LEU A 125 -4.27 -4.68 10.67
CA LEU A 125 -3.74 -4.25 11.97
C LEU A 125 -4.90 -4.21 12.96
N THR A 126 -5.09 -5.31 13.68
CA THR A 126 -5.91 -5.32 14.87
C THR A 126 -5.06 -4.74 15.99
N TRP A 127 -5.51 -3.64 16.58
CA TRP A 127 -4.87 -3.14 17.79
C TRP A 127 -5.06 -4.17 18.90
N HIS A 128 -3.98 -4.77 19.32
CA HIS A 128 -3.97 -5.62 20.49
C HIS A 128 -3.67 -4.77 21.71
N GLU A 129 -4.59 -4.75 22.66
CA GLU A 129 -4.32 -4.17 23.97
C GLU A 129 -3.27 -5.04 24.66
N MET A 130 -2.13 -4.45 24.97
CA MET A 130 -1.06 -5.12 25.67
C MET A 130 -1.24 -4.92 27.17
N ASP A 131 -1.09 -6.00 27.95
CA ASP A 131 -1.19 -5.96 29.42
C ASP A 131 -0.15 -5.02 30.03
N ILE A 132 1.03 -4.92 29.41
CA ILE A 132 2.09 -4.01 29.82
C ILE A 132 1.92 -2.67 29.11
N THR A 133 1.29 -1.74 29.81
CA THR A 133 1.00 -0.40 29.31
C THR A 133 2.23 0.52 29.34
N ARG A 134 2.09 1.70 28.67
CA ARG A 134 3.10 2.76 28.71
C ARG A 134 3.33 3.25 30.14
N ASP A 135 2.27 3.38 30.94
CA ASP A 135 2.34 3.89 32.29
C ASP A 135 3.02 2.87 33.23
N PHE A 136 2.74 1.59 33.06
CA PHE A 136 3.47 0.53 33.77
C PHE A 136 4.98 0.60 33.50
N ARG A 137 5.37 0.73 32.20
CA ARG A 137 6.80 0.86 31.85
C ARG A 137 7.43 2.14 32.37
N ALA A 138 6.68 3.25 32.41
CA ALA A 138 7.13 4.51 32.96
C ALA A 138 7.43 4.39 34.46
N GLN A 139 6.51 3.75 35.19
CA GLN A 139 6.63 3.47 36.62
C GLN A 139 7.84 2.57 36.91
N GLN A 140 7.95 1.46 36.17
CA GLN A 140 9.07 0.51 36.34
C GLN A 140 10.44 1.16 36.07
N LYS A 141 10.52 2.09 35.13
CA LYS A 141 11.76 2.78 34.78
C LYS A 141 12.02 4.07 35.55
N GLY A 142 11.09 4.48 36.41
CA GLY A 142 11.20 5.75 37.13
C GLY A 142 11.38 6.96 36.24
N GLN A 143 10.77 6.98 35.07
CA GLN A 143 10.89 8.09 34.12
C GLN A 143 9.62 8.31 33.30
N THR A 144 9.33 9.57 32.99
CA THR A 144 8.24 9.94 32.06
C THR A 144 8.71 9.76 30.63
N PRO A 145 8.04 8.89 29.83
CA PRO A 145 8.43 8.66 28.44
C PRO A 145 8.13 9.89 27.57
N LYS A 146 9.14 10.34 26.83
CA LYS A 146 9.05 11.47 25.88
C LYS A 146 9.63 11.04 24.54
N THR A 147 9.04 11.52 23.47
CA THR A 147 9.60 11.42 22.11
C THR A 147 10.18 12.76 21.73
N ILE A 148 11.45 12.79 21.34
CA ILE A 148 12.14 13.97 20.85
C ILE A 148 12.34 13.77 19.34
N TRP A 149 11.74 14.65 18.54
CA TRP A 149 11.80 14.60 17.08
C TRP A 149 12.74 15.67 16.55
N LEU A 150 13.85 15.25 15.91
CA LEU A 150 14.83 16.16 15.33
C LEU A 150 14.59 16.29 13.82
N THR A 151 14.35 17.52 13.36
CA THR A 151 14.13 17.84 11.94
C THR A 151 15.20 18.78 11.42
N GLY A 152 15.41 18.76 10.12
CA GLY A 152 16.37 19.66 9.46
C GLY A 152 16.95 19.02 8.19
N LEU A 153 17.71 19.82 7.44
CA LEU A 153 18.35 19.40 6.20
C LEU A 153 19.38 18.28 6.41
N SER A 154 19.69 17.54 5.35
CA SER A 154 20.80 16.59 5.38
C SER A 154 22.11 17.31 5.74
N GLY A 155 22.92 16.70 6.58
CA GLY A 155 24.18 17.30 7.07
C GLY A 155 24.04 18.38 8.15
N SER A 156 22.84 18.69 8.66
CA SER A 156 22.62 19.72 9.69
C SER A 156 23.00 19.31 11.12
N GLY A 157 23.64 18.15 11.30
CA GLY A 157 24.13 17.69 12.61
C GLY A 157 23.08 16.98 13.48
N LYS A 158 21.90 16.61 12.96
CA LYS A 158 20.85 15.93 13.72
C LYS A 158 21.32 14.67 14.45
N SER A 159 21.98 13.78 13.73
CA SER A 159 22.48 12.52 14.28
C SER A 159 23.57 12.74 15.33
N THR A 160 24.42 13.73 15.14
CA THR A 160 25.44 14.12 16.12
C THR A 160 24.79 14.62 17.40
N LEU A 161 23.83 15.55 17.28
CA LEU A 161 23.10 16.09 18.42
C LEU A 161 22.30 14.99 19.16
N ALA A 162 21.63 14.11 18.40
CA ALA A 162 20.88 12.99 18.96
C ALA A 162 21.77 12.05 19.78
N ASN A 163 22.94 11.70 19.23
CA ASN A 163 23.90 10.84 19.90
C ASN A 163 24.48 11.47 21.19
N GLU A 164 24.83 12.77 21.17
CA GLU A 164 25.30 13.46 22.36
C GLU A 164 24.20 13.58 23.42
N LEU A 165 22.97 13.87 23.04
CA LEU A 165 21.82 13.89 23.94
C LEU A 165 21.58 12.51 24.56
N GLU A 166 21.65 11.44 23.77
CA GLU A 166 21.51 10.08 24.28
C GLU A 166 22.57 9.72 25.30
N LYS A 167 23.86 10.04 25.04
CA LYS A 167 24.95 9.85 25.98
C LYS A 167 24.71 10.57 27.29
N HIS A 168 24.26 11.83 27.24
CA HIS A 168 23.98 12.63 28.42
C HIS A 168 22.83 12.04 29.24
N LEU A 169 21.74 11.65 28.59
CA LEU A 169 20.61 11.01 29.27
C LEU A 169 20.98 9.65 29.87
N ALA A 170 21.78 8.86 29.16
CA ALA A 170 22.29 7.59 29.69
C ALA A 170 23.17 7.78 30.91
N ALA A 171 24.03 8.80 30.93
CA ALA A 171 24.83 9.17 32.10
C ALA A 171 23.97 9.57 33.32
N LEU A 172 22.77 10.09 33.11
CA LEU A 172 21.78 10.38 34.13
C LEU A 172 20.91 9.14 34.49
N GLY A 173 21.26 7.95 34.02
CA GLY A 173 20.54 6.71 34.30
C GLY A 173 19.20 6.62 33.62
N LYS A 174 18.95 7.41 32.55
CA LYS A 174 17.71 7.35 31.79
C LYS A 174 17.77 6.29 30.67
N HIS A 175 16.69 5.55 30.52
CA HIS A 175 16.54 4.61 29.43
C HIS A 175 16.17 5.37 28.15
N THR A 176 16.97 5.23 27.11
CA THR A 176 16.82 5.90 25.81
C THR A 176 16.79 4.88 24.68
N MET A 177 16.27 5.30 23.55
CA MET A 177 16.33 4.57 22.30
C MET A 177 16.41 5.58 21.15
N LEU A 178 17.53 5.56 20.42
CA LEU A 178 17.75 6.41 19.27
C LEU A 178 17.30 5.68 17.98
N LEU A 179 16.42 6.32 17.23
CA LEU A 179 16.04 5.90 15.88
C LEU A 179 16.59 6.91 14.88
N ASP A 180 17.70 6.55 14.23
CA ASP A 180 18.27 7.33 13.14
C ASP A 180 17.65 6.89 11.82
N GLY A 181 17.19 7.85 10.98
CA GLY A 181 16.49 7.57 9.75
C GLY A 181 17.30 6.76 8.72
N ASP A 182 18.62 7.00 8.66
CA ASP A 182 19.48 6.28 7.73
C ASP A 182 19.71 4.83 8.22
N ASN A 183 19.86 4.64 9.52
CA ASN A 183 19.97 3.30 10.12
C ASN A 183 18.67 2.48 9.95
N VAL A 184 17.50 3.13 10.08
CA VAL A 184 16.21 2.49 9.83
C VAL A 184 16.11 2.05 8.37
N ARG A 185 16.58 2.88 7.42
CA ARG A 185 16.62 2.53 5.98
C ARG A 185 17.59 1.40 5.67
N MET A 186 18.71 1.30 6.36
CA MET A 186 19.65 0.19 6.20
C MET A 186 19.12 -1.13 6.77
N GLY A 187 18.18 -1.07 7.70
CA GLY A 187 17.58 -2.22 8.39
C GLY A 187 16.14 -2.50 7.99
N LEU A 188 15.21 -1.98 8.78
CA LEU A 188 13.78 -2.29 8.67
C LEU A 188 13.17 -1.88 7.33
N ASN A 189 13.60 -0.75 6.77
CA ASN A 189 13.04 -0.16 5.55
C ASN A 189 14.04 -0.20 4.38
N LYS A 190 14.90 -1.21 4.32
CA LYS A 190 15.92 -1.36 3.25
C LYS A 190 15.36 -1.50 1.84
N ASN A 191 14.08 -1.83 1.72
CA ASN A 191 13.35 -1.94 0.46
C ASN A 191 12.78 -0.60 -0.04
N LEU A 192 12.84 0.48 0.76
CA LEU A 192 12.35 1.80 0.41
C LEU A 192 13.48 2.68 -0.13
N GLY A 193 13.19 3.42 -1.21
CA GLY A 193 14.10 4.38 -1.83
C GLY A 193 13.90 5.82 -1.32
N PHE A 194 14.19 6.78 -2.19
CA PHE A 194 14.07 8.22 -1.90
C PHE A 194 12.95 8.92 -2.67
N LYS A 195 12.10 8.16 -3.39
CA LYS A 195 10.92 8.69 -4.05
C LYS A 195 9.92 9.20 -3.00
N GLU A 196 9.05 10.11 -3.40
CA GLU A 196 8.05 10.70 -2.50
C GLU A 196 7.21 9.64 -1.78
N ALA A 197 6.73 8.63 -2.51
CA ALA A 197 5.97 7.51 -1.95
C ALA A 197 6.76 6.72 -0.90
N ASP A 198 8.05 6.46 -1.15
CA ASP A 198 8.93 5.75 -0.23
C ASP A 198 9.21 6.56 1.05
N ARG A 199 9.29 7.90 0.90
CA ARG A 199 9.48 8.81 2.05
C ARG A 199 8.24 8.89 2.93
N ILE A 200 7.05 8.84 2.33
CA ILE A 200 5.78 8.81 3.07
C ILE A 200 5.64 7.49 3.84
N GLU A 201 6.11 6.39 3.22
CA GLU A 201 6.06 5.06 3.83
C GLU A 201 7.04 4.89 4.99
N ASN A 202 8.23 5.50 4.88
CA ASN A 202 9.28 5.45 5.89
C ASN A 202 8.91 6.26 7.14
#